data_eece132789194ded86a426e911627ed4
#
_entry.id   eece132789194ded86a426e911627ed4
#
_cell.length_a   1.000
_cell.length_b   1.000
_cell.length_c   1.000
_cell.angle_alpha   90.00
_cell.angle_beta   90.00
_cell.angle_gamma   90.00
#
_symmetry.space_group_name_H-M   'P 1'
#
loop_
_entity.id
_entity.type
_entity.pdbx_description
1 polymer ?
#
loop_
_entity_poly.entity_id
_entity_poly.type
_entity_poly.pdbx_seq_one_letter_code
_entity_poly.pdbx_strand_id
1 'polypeptide(L)'
;MRYSERPQFVTLAKTPAGFHYTVNYGIEEIGEEFEAKSVTLLTGKKICADDYSALASALINNEYPADRMDAVRNNYMANDSDMKAADAFIAMQRWRGAAKVIAREALRFIMDNGLGDDEGFDALENTRALVMQAIENHDISDAVNAFIINGDKYWLTKPMRESLVTSLDRFQKAGIDNFPFVLGSIQTQLPCNVLDGMITQLEVYATQCMGVTTVHLMAAQALQTEEELTGYDYTTDYPPMLEYTL
;
A
#
# COMPACT_ATOMS: atom_id res chain seq x y z
N MET A 1 -15.39 13.70 -9.18
CA MET A 1 -16.75 14.21 -9.52
C MET A 1 -17.35 14.82 -8.27
N ARG A 2 -18.20 15.86 -8.44
CA ARG A 2 -18.92 16.49 -7.32
C ARG A 2 -20.37 16.06 -7.31
N TYR A 3 -20.94 15.88 -6.13
CA TYR A 3 -22.27 15.41 -5.88
C TYR A 3 -22.94 16.28 -4.80
N SER A 4 -24.22 16.60 -4.97
CA SER A 4 -25.02 17.31 -3.95
C SER A 4 -25.44 16.40 -2.78
N GLU A 5 -25.38 15.10 -2.98
CA GLU A 5 -25.65 14.08 -1.96
C GLU A 5 -24.52 13.08 -1.94
N ARG A 6 -24.29 12.39 -0.80
CA ARG A 6 -23.26 11.36 -0.70
C ARG A 6 -23.51 10.27 -1.72
N PRO A 7 -22.60 10.04 -2.69
CA PRO A 7 -22.79 8.99 -3.68
C PRO A 7 -22.80 7.61 -3.03
N GLN A 8 -23.63 6.71 -3.57
CA GLN A 8 -23.58 5.31 -3.15
C GLN A 8 -22.23 4.71 -3.51
N PHE A 9 -21.74 3.79 -2.67
CA PHE A 9 -20.45 3.14 -2.88
C PHE A 9 -20.40 2.38 -4.22
N VAL A 10 -21.44 1.57 -4.51
CA VAL A 10 -21.58 0.94 -5.82
C VAL A 10 -22.97 1.21 -6.38
N THR A 11 -23.04 1.56 -7.66
CA THR A 11 -24.29 1.67 -8.41
C THR A 11 -24.29 0.73 -9.59
N LEU A 12 -25.48 0.22 -9.93
CA LEU A 12 -25.69 -0.65 -11.08
C LEU A 12 -26.69 -0.01 -12.06
N ALA A 13 -26.26 0.15 -13.31
CA ALA A 13 -27.14 0.49 -14.41
C ALA A 13 -27.15 -0.65 -15.43
N LYS A 14 -28.35 -1.04 -15.91
CA LYS A 14 -28.51 -2.01 -16.99
C LYS A 14 -28.83 -1.28 -18.30
N THR A 15 -28.07 -1.56 -19.34
CA THR A 15 -28.24 -0.98 -20.66
C THR A 15 -28.28 -2.10 -21.71
N PRO A 16 -28.63 -1.83 -22.97
CA PRO A 16 -28.52 -2.82 -24.05
C PRO A 16 -27.09 -3.37 -24.25
N ALA A 17 -26.07 -2.62 -23.81
CA ALA A 17 -24.65 -3.04 -23.89
C ALA A 17 -24.24 -3.96 -22.74
N GLY A 18 -25.04 -4.09 -21.67
CA GLY A 18 -24.76 -4.93 -20.50
C GLY A 18 -24.99 -4.23 -19.17
N PHE A 19 -24.27 -4.68 -18.15
CA PHE A 19 -24.33 -4.18 -16.79
C PHE A 19 -23.16 -3.23 -16.54
N HIS A 20 -23.47 -2.01 -16.07
CA HIS A 20 -22.50 -0.97 -15.74
C HIS A 20 -22.42 -0.85 -14.22
N TYR A 21 -21.35 -1.38 -13.63
CA TYR A 21 -21.05 -1.22 -12.21
C TYR A 21 -20.14 -0.02 -12.02
N THR A 22 -20.62 1.01 -11.34
CA THR A 22 -19.82 2.18 -11.00
C THR A 22 -19.46 2.10 -9.53
N VAL A 23 -18.16 2.01 -9.24
CA VAL A 23 -17.60 2.03 -7.90
C VAL A 23 -17.11 3.46 -7.60
N ASN A 24 -17.65 4.07 -6.54
CA ASN A 24 -17.26 5.38 -6.04
C ASN A 24 -16.34 5.21 -4.84
N TYR A 25 -15.18 5.85 -4.86
CA TYR A 25 -14.17 5.74 -3.80
C TYR A 25 -13.53 7.08 -3.49
N GLY A 26 -12.82 7.18 -2.35
CA GLY A 26 -12.25 8.44 -1.89
C GLY A 26 -13.34 9.49 -1.73
N ILE A 27 -14.47 9.11 -1.10
CA ILE A 27 -15.63 10.01 -0.92
C ILE A 27 -15.31 10.96 0.22
N GLU A 28 -15.18 12.23 -0.10
CA GLU A 28 -14.89 13.30 0.86
C GLU A 28 -16.03 14.32 0.88
N GLU A 29 -16.38 14.83 2.05
CA GLU A 29 -17.34 15.91 2.23
C GLU A 29 -16.60 17.24 2.15
N ILE A 30 -17.01 18.11 1.23
CA ILE A 30 -16.42 19.43 1.00
C ILE A 30 -17.52 20.48 1.09
N GLY A 31 -17.70 21.03 2.29
CA GLY A 31 -18.80 21.95 2.58
C GLY A 31 -20.15 21.27 2.52
N GLU A 32 -21.03 21.68 1.61
CA GLU A 32 -22.37 21.09 1.39
C GLU A 32 -22.37 20.04 0.24
N GLU A 33 -21.24 19.76 -0.34
CA GLU A 33 -21.09 18.83 -1.47
C GLU A 33 -20.17 17.66 -1.10
N PHE A 34 -20.24 16.60 -1.90
CA PHE A 34 -19.32 15.45 -1.80
C PHE A 34 -18.46 15.38 -3.06
N GLU A 35 -17.17 15.11 -2.86
CA GLU A 35 -16.27 14.79 -3.96
C GLU A 35 -15.92 13.29 -3.90
N ALA A 36 -15.95 12.62 -5.04
CA ALA A 36 -15.57 11.22 -5.15
C ALA A 36 -14.88 10.94 -6.49
N LYS A 37 -13.98 9.98 -6.47
CA LYS A 37 -13.48 9.33 -7.67
C LYS A 37 -14.39 8.16 -8.01
N SER A 38 -14.49 7.81 -9.29
CA SER A 38 -15.31 6.70 -9.74
C SER A 38 -14.67 5.95 -10.89
N VAL A 39 -14.93 4.66 -10.93
CA VAL A 39 -14.60 3.78 -12.05
C VAL A 39 -15.83 2.99 -12.44
N THR A 40 -16.06 2.82 -13.75
CA THR A 40 -17.17 2.02 -14.24
C THR A 40 -16.64 0.77 -14.96
N LEU A 41 -17.10 -0.40 -14.52
CA LEU A 41 -16.87 -1.68 -15.16
C LEU A 41 -18.11 -2.07 -15.97
N LEU A 42 -17.92 -2.33 -17.26
CA LEU A 42 -18.96 -2.86 -18.14
C LEU A 42 -18.78 -4.37 -18.25
N THR A 43 -19.85 -5.12 -17.97
CA THR A 43 -19.88 -6.57 -18.05
C THR A 43 -21.05 -7.06 -18.88
N GLY A 44 -20.89 -8.18 -19.60
CA GLY A 44 -21.96 -8.80 -20.36
C GLY A 44 -22.97 -9.58 -19.49
N LYS A 45 -22.58 -9.92 -18.25
CA LYS A 45 -23.37 -10.63 -17.23
C LYS A 45 -23.28 -9.91 -15.91
N LYS A 46 -24.09 -10.30 -14.92
CA LYS A 46 -23.93 -9.85 -13.54
C LYS A 46 -22.54 -10.26 -13.01
N ILE A 47 -21.93 -9.38 -12.19
CA ILE A 47 -20.69 -9.69 -11.50
C ILE A 47 -20.88 -10.89 -10.57
N CYS A 48 -19.93 -11.82 -10.57
CA CYS A 48 -19.86 -12.97 -9.68
C CYS A 48 -18.53 -12.96 -8.86
N ALA A 49 -18.34 -13.95 -8.00
CA ALA A 49 -17.15 -14.06 -7.14
C ALA A 49 -15.81 -13.97 -7.91
N ASP A 50 -15.75 -14.58 -9.10
CA ASP A 50 -14.56 -14.62 -9.95
C ASP A 50 -14.19 -13.25 -10.57
N ASP A 51 -15.12 -12.30 -10.59
CA ASP A 51 -14.89 -10.99 -11.22
C ASP A 51 -14.10 -10.00 -10.33
N TYR A 52 -13.64 -10.43 -9.15
CA TYR A 52 -12.76 -9.62 -8.28
C TYR A 52 -11.56 -9.03 -9.03
N SER A 53 -10.89 -9.84 -9.84
CA SER A 53 -9.70 -9.41 -10.58
C SER A 53 -10.01 -8.30 -11.59
N ALA A 54 -11.19 -8.32 -12.20
CA ALA A 54 -11.64 -7.29 -13.12
C ALA A 54 -11.92 -5.97 -12.38
N LEU A 55 -12.58 -6.02 -11.22
CA LEU A 55 -12.80 -4.85 -10.34
C LEU A 55 -11.48 -4.23 -9.89
N ALA A 56 -10.57 -5.05 -9.36
CA ALA A 56 -9.27 -4.58 -8.90
C ALA A 56 -8.46 -3.95 -10.03
N SER A 57 -8.44 -4.58 -11.21
CA SER A 57 -7.74 -4.05 -12.38
C SER A 57 -8.33 -2.74 -12.87
N ALA A 58 -9.65 -2.60 -12.88
CA ALA A 58 -10.30 -1.35 -13.28
C ALA A 58 -9.94 -0.20 -12.33
N LEU A 59 -9.94 -0.44 -11.02
CA LEU A 59 -9.55 0.54 -10.00
C LEU A 59 -8.06 0.91 -10.10
N ILE A 60 -7.18 -0.08 -10.25
CA ILE A 60 -5.74 0.16 -10.41
C ILE A 60 -5.47 1.02 -11.64
N ASN A 61 -6.04 0.65 -12.79
CA ASN A 61 -5.81 1.32 -14.05
C ASN A 61 -6.43 2.73 -14.11
N ASN A 62 -7.42 3.02 -13.29
CA ASN A 62 -8.03 4.35 -13.22
C ASN A 62 -7.05 5.43 -12.74
N GLU A 63 -6.16 5.10 -11.79
CA GLU A 63 -5.13 6.00 -11.26
C GLU A 63 -3.75 5.77 -11.90
N TYR A 64 -3.44 4.52 -12.22
CA TYR A 64 -2.18 4.11 -12.83
C TYR A 64 -2.45 3.25 -14.07
N PRO A 65 -2.70 3.85 -15.24
CA PRO A 65 -2.73 3.13 -16.52
C PRO A 65 -1.44 2.34 -16.75
N ALA A 66 -1.50 1.31 -17.58
CA ALA A 66 -0.40 0.36 -17.76
C ALA A 66 0.93 1.04 -18.17
N ASP A 67 0.86 2.02 -19.08
CA ASP A 67 2.01 2.82 -19.51
C ASP A 67 2.64 3.63 -18.37
N ARG A 68 1.83 4.21 -17.50
CA ARG A 68 2.30 4.92 -16.30
C ARG A 68 2.92 3.96 -15.29
N MET A 69 2.32 2.79 -15.07
CA MET A 69 2.90 1.77 -14.18
C MET A 69 4.26 1.30 -14.69
N ASP A 70 4.38 1.06 -15.99
CA ASP A 70 5.63 0.63 -16.61
C ASP A 70 6.70 1.73 -16.54
N ALA A 71 6.33 2.99 -16.75
CA ALA A 71 7.25 4.11 -16.59
C ALA A 71 7.77 4.24 -15.14
N VAL A 72 6.89 4.13 -14.13
CA VAL A 72 7.29 4.18 -12.72
C VAL A 72 8.20 3.01 -12.37
N ARG A 73 7.85 1.79 -12.81
CA ARG A 73 8.67 0.59 -12.58
C ARG A 73 10.05 0.71 -13.23
N ASN A 74 10.10 1.10 -14.50
CA ASN A 74 11.34 1.22 -15.24
C ASN A 74 12.26 2.29 -14.66
N ASN A 75 11.73 3.44 -14.24
CA ASN A 75 12.51 4.48 -13.56
C ASN A 75 13.11 3.97 -12.25
N TYR A 76 12.32 3.26 -11.43
CA TYR A 76 12.80 2.66 -10.19
C TYR A 76 13.86 1.58 -10.45
N MET A 77 13.65 0.68 -11.41
CA MET A 77 14.64 -0.36 -11.76
C MET A 77 15.93 0.21 -12.35
N ALA A 78 15.87 1.36 -13.04
CA ALA A 78 17.05 2.02 -13.57
C ALA A 78 17.89 2.71 -12.48
N ASN A 79 17.27 3.17 -11.41
CA ASN A 79 17.93 3.83 -10.28
C ASN A 79 17.12 3.64 -8.99
N ASP A 80 17.21 2.47 -8.39
CA ASP A 80 16.47 2.07 -7.18
C ASP A 80 16.95 2.75 -5.89
N SER A 81 18.10 3.42 -5.94
CA SER A 81 18.64 4.26 -4.88
C SER A 81 18.25 5.74 -4.98
N ASP A 82 17.55 6.16 -6.06
CA ASP A 82 16.99 7.50 -6.17
C ASP A 82 15.69 7.61 -5.37
N MET A 83 15.66 8.51 -4.39
CA MET A 83 14.49 8.75 -3.52
C MET A 83 13.23 9.05 -4.31
N LYS A 84 13.31 9.90 -5.36
CA LYS A 84 12.13 10.28 -6.15
C LYS A 84 11.54 9.09 -6.92
N ALA A 85 12.39 8.24 -7.47
CA ALA A 85 11.96 7.02 -8.14
C ALA A 85 11.38 6.01 -7.14
N ALA A 86 11.99 5.88 -5.97
CA ALA A 86 11.51 5.04 -4.88
C ALA A 86 10.15 5.52 -4.34
N ASP A 87 9.98 6.81 -4.09
CA ASP A 87 8.71 7.40 -3.63
C ASP A 87 7.57 7.17 -4.62
N ALA A 88 7.84 7.37 -5.92
CA ALA A 88 6.87 7.13 -6.97
C ALA A 88 6.47 5.64 -7.04
N PHE A 89 7.44 4.74 -6.90
CA PHE A 89 7.18 3.29 -6.88
C PHE A 89 6.38 2.87 -5.65
N ILE A 90 6.74 3.36 -4.46
CA ILE A 90 6.02 3.12 -3.21
C ILE A 90 4.58 3.64 -3.30
N ALA A 91 4.38 4.86 -3.80
CA ALA A 91 3.04 5.43 -3.99
C ALA A 91 2.17 4.58 -4.93
N MET A 92 2.74 4.08 -6.03
CA MET A 92 2.06 3.16 -6.93
C MET A 92 1.70 1.83 -6.23
N GLN A 93 2.60 1.25 -5.44
CA GLN A 93 2.33 -0.01 -4.73
C GLN A 93 1.24 0.18 -3.64
N ARG A 94 1.30 1.29 -2.90
CA ARG A 94 0.26 1.65 -1.91
C ARG A 94 -1.12 1.80 -2.58
N TRP A 95 -1.17 2.46 -3.74
CA TRP A 95 -2.42 2.55 -4.49
C TRP A 95 -2.93 1.18 -4.94
N ARG A 96 -2.06 0.32 -5.47
CA ARG A 96 -2.44 -1.05 -5.87
C ARG A 96 -3.01 -1.84 -4.69
N GLY A 97 -2.42 -1.70 -3.51
CA GLY A 97 -2.94 -2.31 -2.28
C GLY A 97 -4.32 -1.75 -1.90
N ALA A 98 -4.48 -0.43 -1.89
CA ALA A 98 -5.75 0.23 -1.59
C ALA A 98 -6.86 -0.15 -2.61
N ALA A 99 -6.54 -0.20 -3.90
CA ALA A 99 -7.46 -0.60 -4.95
C ALA A 99 -7.96 -2.04 -4.78
N LYS A 100 -7.12 -2.95 -4.30
CA LYS A 100 -7.51 -4.34 -3.99
C LYS A 100 -8.50 -4.41 -2.81
N VAL A 101 -8.29 -3.60 -1.77
CA VAL A 101 -9.23 -3.48 -0.64
C VAL A 101 -10.57 -2.96 -1.16
N ILE A 102 -10.58 -1.84 -1.88
CA ILE A 102 -11.80 -1.25 -2.46
C ILE A 102 -12.54 -2.27 -3.35
N ALA A 103 -11.81 -3.06 -4.16
CA ALA A 103 -12.41 -4.10 -5.00
C ALA A 103 -13.09 -5.21 -4.19
N ARG A 104 -12.50 -5.65 -3.06
CA ARG A 104 -13.09 -6.63 -2.15
C ARG A 104 -14.35 -6.10 -1.46
N GLU A 105 -14.29 -4.86 -0.98
CA GLU A 105 -15.44 -4.17 -0.38
C GLU A 105 -16.56 -3.98 -1.40
N ALA A 106 -16.24 -3.59 -2.65
CA ALA A 106 -17.21 -3.42 -3.71
C ALA A 106 -17.86 -4.76 -4.10
N LEU A 107 -17.07 -5.83 -4.22
CA LEU A 107 -17.60 -7.17 -4.49
C LEU A 107 -18.55 -7.60 -3.37
N ARG A 108 -18.16 -7.44 -2.11
CA ARG A 108 -19.02 -7.73 -0.95
C ARG A 108 -20.33 -6.92 -1.02
N PHE A 109 -20.23 -5.61 -1.24
CA PHE A 109 -21.40 -4.74 -1.36
C PHE A 109 -22.34 -5.20 -2.48
N ILE A 110 -21.80 -5.58 -3.65
CA ILE A 110 -22.55 -6.07 -4.80
C ILE A 110 -23.35 -7.33 -4.42
N MET A 111 -22.73 -8.29 -3.73
CA MET A 111 -23.38 -9.54 -3.30
C MET A 111 -24.43 -9.30 -2.23
N ASP A 112 -24.08 -8.59 -1.16
CA ASP A 112 -25.00 -8.31 -0.03
C ASP A 112 -26.26 -7.52 -0.44
N ASN A 113 -26.17 -6.72 -1.52
CA ASN A 113 -27.29 -5.92 -2.03
C ASN A 113 -28.02 -6.58 -3.24
N GLY A 114 -27.71 -7.82 -3.59
CA GLY A 114 -28.35 -8.55 -4.70
C GLY A 114 -28.09 -7.95 -6.10
N LEU A 115 -27.04 -7.13 -6.21
CA LEU A 115 -26.65 -6.50 -7.47
C LEU A 115 -25.86 -7.46 -8.37
N GLY A 116 -25.28 -8.50 -7.79
CA GLY A 116 -24.45 -9.51 -8.43
C GLY A 116 -25.15 -10.87 -8.62
N ASP A 117 -24.34 -11.84 -8.96
CA ASP A 117 -24.63 -13.27 -8.94
C ASP A 117 -23.81 -13.86 -7.78
N ASP A 118 -24.50 -14.25 -6.71
CA ASP A 118 -23.88 -14.69 -5.45
C ASP A 118 -23.58 -16.20 -5.42
N GLU A 119 -23.84 -16.92 -6.51
CA GLU A 119 -23.50 -18.32 -6.61
C GLU A 119 -21.98 -18.52 -6.43
N GLY A 120 -21.61 -19.29 -5.40
CA GLY A 120 -20.21 -19.56 -5.05
C GLY A 120 -19.50 -18.42 -4.31
N PHE A 121 -20.17 -17.33 -3.94
CA PHE A 121 -19.56 -16.28 -3.13
C PHE A 121 -19.42 -16.71 -1.68
N ASP A 122 -18.18 -16.76 -1.20
CA ASP A 122 -17.84 -17.02 0.20
C ASP A 122 -17.51 -15.72 0.92
N ALA A 123 -18.44 -15.26 1.76
CA ALA A 123 -18.32 -14.03 2.52
C ALA A 123 -17.14 -14.06 3.51
N LEU A 124 -16.93 -15.19 4.20
CA LEU A 124 -15.83 -15.38 5.14
C LEU A 124 -14.47 -15.30 4.42
N GLU A 125 -14.34 -15.99 3.29
CA GLU A 125 -13.09 -15.96 2.51
C GLU A 125 -12.83 -14.58 1.88
N ASN A 126 -13.88 -13.87 1.45
CA ASN A 126 -13.74 -12.49 0.98
C ASN A 126 -13.25 -11.56 2.11
N THR A 127 -13.82 -11.69 3.32
CA THR A 127 -13.41 -10.91 4.50
C THR A 127 -12.00 -11.25 4.92
N ARG A 128 -11.61 -12.54 4.92
CA ARG A 128 -10.24 -12.99 5.18
C ARG A 128 -9.24 -12.35 4.20
N ALA A 129 -9.53 -12.41 2.91
CA ALA A 129 -8.67 -11.82 1.89
C ALA A 129 -8.57 -10.29 2.01
N LEU A 130 -9.62 -9.62 2.49
CA LEU A 130 -9.63 -8.19 2.78
C LEU A 130 -8.69 -7.88 3.95
N VAL A 131 -8.80 -8.60 5.06
CA VAL A 131 -7.93 -8.41 6.24
C VAL A 131 -6.47 -8.69 5.91
N MET A 132 -6.18 -9.78 5.18
CA MET A 132 -4.82 -10.08 4.73
C MET A 132 -4.25 -8.98 3.83
N GLN A 133 -5.04 -8.42 2.91
CA GLN A 133 -4.61 -7.28 2.09
C GLN A 133 -4.38 -6.02 2.94
N ALA A 134 -5.17 -5.80 4.00
CA ALA A 134 -4.96 -4.69 4.93
C ALA A 134 -3.65 -4.85 5.72
N ILE A 135 -3.31 -6.06 6.15
CA ILE A 135 -2.01 -6.39 6.78
C ILE A 135 -0.86 -6.10 5.81
N GLU A 136 -0.94 -6.56 4.55
CA GLU A 136 0.07 -6.28 3.53
C GLU A 136 0.21 -4.77 3.25
N ASN A 137 -0.91 -4.02 3.26
CA ASN A 137 -0.88 -2.57 3.10
C ASN A 137 -0.24 -1.86 4.31
N HIS A 138 -0.45 -2.39 5.51
CA HIS A 138 0.19 -1.89 6.73
C HIS A 138 1.70 -2.12 6.66
N ASP A 139 2.15 -3.28 6.19
CA ASP A 139 3.57 -3.61 6.00
C ASP A 139 4.30 -2.62 5.09
N ILE A 140 3.66 -2.09 4.05
CA ILE A 140 4.24 -1.08 3.16
C ILE A 140 3.90 0.36 3.55
N SER A 141 3.39 0.58 4.76
CA SER A 141 3.06 1.92 5.28
C SER A 141 4.24 2.58 6.00
N ASP A 142 4.11 3.89 6.24
CA ASP A 142 5.06 4.62 7.08
C ASP A 142 5.03 4.17 8.55
N ALA A 143 3.94 3.55 9.00
CA ALA A 143 3.83 3.03 10.36
C ALA A 143 4.88 1.94 10.64
N VAL A 144 5.22 1.16 9.61
CA VAL A 144 6.16 0.03 9.69
C VAL A 144 7.54 0.37 9.14
N ASN A 145 7.64 1.21 8.11
CA ASN A 145 8.90 1.40 7.37
C ASN A 145 9.62 2.72 7.65
N ALA A 146 8.92 3.71 8.22
CA ALA A 146 9.54 4.98 8.51
C ALA A 146 10.43 4.90 9.77
N PHE A 147 11.39 5.81 9.82
CA PHE A 147 12.17 6.18 11.00
C PHE A 147 12.22 7.69 11.09
N ILE A 148 12.59 8.22 12.26
CA ILE A 148 12.61 9.65 12.54
C ILE A 148 14.05 10.13 12.62
N ILE A 149 14.35 11.26 11.96
CA ILE A 149 15.56 12.03 12.16
C ILE A 149 15.17 13.47 12.49
N ASN A 150 15.62 13.98 13.63
CA ASN A 150 15.34 15.35 14.09
C ASN A 150 13.85 15.73 14.09
N GLY A 151 12.94 14.76 14.30
CA GLY A 151 11.49 14.93 14.32
C GLY A 151 10.78 14.69 12.99
N ASP A 152 11.49 14.59 11.87
CA ASP A 152 10.93 14.33 10.55
C ASP A 152 11.00 12.84 10.18
N LYS A 153 9.97 12.36 9.47
CA LYS A 153 9.90 10.97 9.02
C LYS A 153 10.62 10.75 7.69
N TYR A 154 11.38 9.68 7.63
CA TYR A 154 12.11 9.22 6.44
C TYR A 154 11.90 7.73 6.23
N TRP A 155 12.07 7.29 5.00
CA TRP A 155 12.10 5.88 4.64
C TRP A 155 13.28 5.61 3.71
N LEU A 156 14.15 4.68 4.11
CA LEU A 156 15.19 4.12 3.25
C LEU A 156 14.76 2.73 2.79
N THR A 157 14.48 2.60 1.50
CA THR A 157 14.18 1.29 0.90
C THR A 157 15.38 0.35 1.02
N LYS A 158 15.15 -0.95 0.92
CA LYS A 158 16.25 -1.94 0.98
C LYS A 158 17.37 -1.63 -0.04
N PRO A 159 17.10 -1.36 -1.33
CA PRO A 159 18.15 -0.99 -2.28
C PRO A 159 18.94 0.27 -1.88
N MET A 160 18.26 1.28 -1.29
CA MET A 160 18.94 2.48 -0.80
C MET A 160 19.91 2.15 0.35
N ARG A 161 19.50 1.31 1.29
CA ARG A 161 20.36 0.86 2.38
C ARG A 161 21.55 0.05 1.86
N GLU A 162 21.34 -0.88 0.94
CA GLU A 162 22.42 -1.66 0.29
C GLU A 162 23.42 -0.77 -0.45
N SER A 163 22.92 0.27 -1.15
CA SER A 163 23.77 1.27 -1.82
C SER A 163 24.62 2.06 -0.83
N LEU A 164 24.03 2.48 0.31
CA LEU A 164 24.77 3.16 1.38
C LEU A 164 25.87 2.28 1.99
N VAL A 165 25.57 1.02 2.32
CA VAL A 165 26.56 0.05 2.81
C VAL A 165 27.72 -0.11 1.83
N THR A 166 27.41 -0.26 0.53
CA THR A 166 28.44 -0.39 -0.51
C THR A 166 29.32 0.85 -0.60
N SER A 167 28.73 2.04 -0.45
CA SER A 167 29.46 3.29 -0.50
C SER A 167 30.33 3.47 0.76
N LEU A 168 29.79 3.16 1.94
CA LEU A 168 30.55 3.20 3.20
C LEU A 168 31.79 2.30 3.17
N ASP A 169 31.66 1.07 2.68
CA ASP A 169 32.80 0.15 2.53
C ASP A 169 33.94 0.77 1.68
N ARG A 170 33.58 1.48 0.62
CA ARG A 170 34.55 2.18 -0.25
C ARG A 170 35.23 3.34 0.47
N PHE A 171 34.48 4.14 1.25
CA PHE A 171 35.03 5.25 2.04
C PHE A 171 36.00 4.73 3.10
N GLN A 172 35.63 3.71 3.85
CA GLN A 172 36.46 3.07 4.85
C GLN A 172 37.75 2.48 4.24
N LYS A 173 37.67 1.80 3.11
CA LYS A 173 38.83 1.28 2.37
C LYS A 173 39.77 2.39 1.85
N ALA A 174 39.22 3.56 1.57
CA ALA A 174 39.99 4.74 1.17
C ALA A 174 40.59 5.51 2.37
N GLY A 175 40.32 5.07 3.60
CA GLY A 175 40.78 5.77 4.82
C GLY A 175 40.02 7.09 5.08
N ILE A 176 38.79 7.21 4.60
CA ILE A 176 37.94 8.39 4.79
C ILE A 176 36.95 8.09 5.91
N ASP A 177 37.06 8.84 7.01
CA ASP A 177 36.29 8.58 8.24
C ASP A 177 34.88 9.17 8.22
N ASN A 178 34.61 10.18 7.37
CA ASN A 178 33.33 10.87 7.32
C ASN A 178 32.66 10.67 5.96
N PHE A 179 31.34 10.38 6.00
CA PHE A 179 30.51 10.16 4.84
C PHE A 179 29.57 11.36 4.61
N PRO A 180 29.49 11.91 3.38
CA PRO A 180 28.52 12.95 3.04
C PRO A 180 27.10 12.34 2.96
N PHE A 181 26.36 12.44 4.05
CA PHE A 181 25.01 11.89 4.15
C PHE A 181 23.98 12.92 3.68
N VAL A 182 23.17 12.52 2.69
CA VAL A 182 22.07 13.31 2.14
C VAL A 182 20.81 12.46 2.16
N LEU A 183 19.75 12.95 2.83
CA LEU A 183 18.44 12.29 2.87
C LEU A 183 17.34 13.36 2.99
N GLY A 184 16.56 13.55 1.92
CA GLY A 184 15.55 14.60 1.86
C GLY A 184 16.15 15.99 2.11
N SER A 185 15.73 16.65 3.17
CA SER A 185 16.23 17.96 3.62
C SER A 185 17.52 17.89 4.43
N ILE A 186 17.94 16.68 4.83
CA ILE A 186 19.17 16.49 5.64
C ILE A 186 20.38 16.46 4.71
N GLN A 187 21.35 17.33 5.02
CA GLN A 187 22.67 17.32 4.39
C GLN A 187 23.72 17.53 5.47
N THR A 188 24.48 16.49 5.78
CA THR A 188 25.47 16.53 6.86
C THR A 188 26.65 15.60 6.56
N GLN A 189 27.71 15.72 7.37
CA GLN A 189 28.84 14.78 7.39
C GLN A 189 28.68 13.88 8.60
N LEU A 190 28.58 12.58 8.39
CA LEU A 190 28.48 11.59 9.47
C LEU A 190 29.76 10.75 9.54
N PRO A 191 30.27 10.44 10.73
CA PRO A 191 31.28 9.40 10.86
C PRO A 191 30.78 8.09 10.25
N CYS A 192 31.64 7.42 9.45
CA CYS A 192 31.25 6.19 8.74
C CYS A 192 30.71 5.11 9.69
N ASN A 193 31.29 4.96 10.89
CA ASN A 193 30.83 4.02 11.89
C ASN A 193 29.45 4.37 12.48
N VAL A 194 29.09 5.65 12.56
CA VAL A 194 27.76 6.09 13.03
C VAL A 194 26.70 5.74 11.99
N LEU A 195 26.95 6.06 10.71
CA LEU A 195 26.02 5.74 9.62
C LEU A 195 25.88 4.22 9.45
N ASP A 196 26.96 3.45 9.55
CA ASP A 196 26.92 1.98 9.51
C ASP A 196 26.06 1.40 10.64
N GLY A 197 26.21 1.94 11.85
CA GLY A 197 25.39 1.56 13.00
C GLY A 197 23.90 1.87 12.78
N MET A 198 23.58 3.03 12.20
CA MET A 198 22.19 3.39 11.87
C MET A 198 21.58 2.43 10.83
N ILE A 199 22.33 2.13 9.75
CA ILE A 199 21.86 1.20 8.71
C ILE A 199 21.65 -0.20 9.28
N THR A 200 22.57 -0.67 10.13
CA THR A 200 22.46 -1.97 10.82
C THR A 200 21.19 -2.03 11.68
N GLN A 201 20.89 -0.97 12.45
CA GLN A 201 19.66 -0.91 13.24
C GLN A 201 18.41 -0.92 12.37
N LEU A 202 18.42 -0.21 11.23
CA LEU A 202 17.32 -0.22 10.27
C LEU A 202 17.08 -1.61 9.64
N GLU A 203 18.14 -2.37 9.36
CA GLU A 203 18.01 -3.75 8.86
C GLU A 203 17.42 -4.70 9.91
N VAL A 204 17.88 -4.58 11.17
CA VAL A 204 17.31 -5.35 12.29
C VAL A 204 15.83 -5.01 12.46
N TYR A 205 15.50 -3.72 12.50
CA TYR A 205 14.12 -3.24 12.62
C TYR A 205 13.23 -3.78 11.49
N ALA A 206 13.66 -3.64 10.23
CA ALA A 206 12.90 -4.14 9.08
C ALA A 206 12.68 -5.66 9.14
N THR A 207 13.68 -6.42 9.60
CA THR A 207 13.55 -7.87 9.79
C THR A 207 12.54 -8.23 10.87
N GLN A 208 12.52 -7.48 11.99
CA GLN A 208 11.54 -7.66 13.05
C GLN A 208 10.13 -7.34 12.57
N CYS A 209 9.93 -6.21 11.88
CA CYS A 209 8.63 -5.84 11.30
C CYS A 209 8.09 -6.90 10.35
N MET A 210 8.94 -7.40 9.44
CA MET A 210 8.56 -8.49 8.52
C MET A 210 8.14 -9.76 9.28
N GLY A 211 8.81 -10.08 10.40
CA GLY A 211 8.42 -11.19 11.27
C GLY A 211 7.04 -10.99 11.86
N VAL A 212 6.73 -9.80 12.38
CA VAL A 212 5.41 -9.46 12.95
C VAL A 212 4.32 -9.52 11.87
N THR A 213 4.55 -8.93 10.69
CA THR A 213 3.62 -9.02 9.55
C THR A 213 3.30 -10.48 9.20
N THR A 214 4.32 -11.35 9.17
CA THR A 214 4.14 -12.77 8.90
C THR A 214 3.25 -13.44 9.96
N VAL A 215 3.45 -13.12 11.24
CA VAL A 215 2.62 -13.65 12.34
C VAL A 215 1.18 -13.19 12.19
N HIS A 216 0.93 -11.91 11.86
CA HIS A 216 -0.42 -11.40 11.63
C HIS A 216 -1.11 -12.07 10.44
N LEU A 217 -0.41 -12.30 9.32
CA LEU A 217 -0.96 -13.03 8.17
C LEU A 217 -1.35 -14.47 8.54
N MET A 218 -0.50 -15.17 9.30
CA MET A 218 -0.81 -16.53 9.78
C MET A 218 -2.00 -16.54 10.75
N ALA A 219 -2.08 -15.55 11.65
CA ALA A 219 -3.20 -15.42 12.57
C ALA A 219 -4.52 -15.17 11.83
N ALA A 220 -4.55 -14.21 10.90
CA ALA A 220 -5.72 -13.91 10.08
C ALA A 220 -6.19 -15.14 9.26
N GLN A 221 -5.23 -15.93 8.74
CA GLN A 221 -5.54 -17.19 8.04
C GLN A 221 -6.21 -18.23 8.93
N ALA A 222 -5.93 -18.23 10.23
CA ALA A 222 -6.46 -19.22 11.20
C ALA A 222 -7.85 -18.86 11.74
N LEU A 223 -8.29 -17.61 11.68
CA LEU A 223 -9.59 -17.15 12.18
C LEU A 223 -10.73 -17.80 11.38
N GLN A 224 -11.83 -18.14 12.06
CA GLN A 224 -12.90 -18.97 11.49
C GLN A 224 -14.21 -18.21 11.26
N THR A 225 -14.32 -16.98 11.74
CA THR A 225 -15.55 -16.17 11.62
C THR A 225 -15.24 -14.77 11.08
N GLU A 226 -16.25 -14.15 10.45
CA GLU A 226 -16.12 -12.76 9.98
C GLU A 226 -15.95 -11.78 11.14
N GLU A 227 -16.58 -12.06 12.30
CA GLU A 227 -16.48 -11.23 13.50
C GLU A 227 -15.04 -11.22 14.06
N GLU A 228 -14.40 -12.39 14.14
CA GLU A 228 -13.00 -12.51 14.54
C GLU A 228 -12.08 -11.76 13.57
N LEU A 229 -12.31 -11.91 12.26
CA LEU A 229 -11.52 -11.23 11.23
C LEU A 229 -11.66 -9.71 11.29
N THR A 230 -12.89 -9.20 11.39
CA THR A 230 -13.15 -7.75 11.43
C THR A 230 -12.71 -7.10 12.74
N GLY A 231 -12.69 -7.86 13.83
CA GLY A 231 -12.18 -7.42 15.13
C GLY A 231 -10.67 -7.60 15.33
N TYR A 232 -9.97 -8.18 14.36
CA TYR A 232 -8.56 -8.48 14.50
C TYR A 232 -7.69 -7.23 14.33
N ASP A 233 -6.95 -6.85 15.38
CA ASP A 233 -6.03 -5.73 15.38
C ASP A 233 -4.63 -6.19 14.94
N TYR A 234 -4.32 -5.95 13.67
CA TYR A 234 -3.03 -6.27 13.05
C TYR A 234 -2.01 -5.12 13.16
N THR A 235 -2.33 -4.04 13.87
CA THR A 235 -1.41 -2.89 14.01
C THR A 235 -0.51 -3.00 15.23
N THR A 236 -0.69 -4.03 16.05
CA THR A 236 0.03 -4.27 17.30
C THR A 236 1.33 -5.06 17.10
N ASP A 237 2.11 -5.16 18.17
CA ASP A 237 3.33 -5.98 18.28
C ASP A 237 4.50 -5.58 17.37
N TYR A 238 4.36 -4.54 16.54
CA TYR A 238 5.48 -3.99 15.81
C TYR A 238 6.47 -3.29 16.75
N PRO A 239 7.78 -3.38 16.49
CA PRO A 239 8.75 -2.66 17.29
C PRO A 239 8.54 -1.15 17.18
N PRO A 240 8.88 -0.36 18.22
CA PRO A 240 8.76 1.08 18.16
C PRO A 240 9.63 1.65 17.04
N MET A 241 9.10 2.67 16.35
CA MET A 241 9.82 3.38 15.27
C MET A 241 11.17 3.90 15.79
N LEU A 242 12.22 3.73 15.01
CA LEU A 242 13.55 4.21 15.37
C LEU A 242 13.62 5.73 15.27
N GLU A 243 14.31 6.35 16.23
CA GLU A 243 14.57 7.79 16.29
C GLU A 243 16.05 8.09 16.37
N TYR A 244 16.50 9.08 15.57
CA TYR A 244 17.88 9.57 15.53
C TYR A 244 17.91 11.09 15.69
N THR A 245 18.95 11.58 16.34
CA THR A 245 19.31 13.00 16.38
C THR A 245 20.66 13.16 15.69
N LEU A 246 20.74 13.99 14.68
CA LEU A 246 21.94 14.26 13.87
C LEU A 246 22.36 15.72 13.94
#